data_68b2a46859c8cd2f63b7908d1e754916
#
_entry.id   68b2a46859c8cd2f63b7908d1e754916
#
_cell.length_a   1.000
_cell.length_b   1.000
_cell.length_c   1.000
_cell.angle_alpha   90.00
_cell.angle_beta   90.00
_cell.angle_gamma   90.00
#
_symmetry.space_group_name_H-M   'P 1'
#
loop_
_entity.id
_entity.type
_entity.pdbx_description
1 polymer ?
#
loop_
_entity_poly.entity_id
_entity_poly.type
_entity_poly.pdbx_seq_one_letter_code
_entity_poly.pdbx_strand_id
1 'polypeptide(L)'
;MARIAGINIPDRKHAVIAITAIYGIGATRAKAICAAAGIAESTKISELDEAQIDTLRAEVAKYTVEGDLRREVSMNIKRLMDLGCYRGIRHRRSLPLRGQRTKTNARTRKGPRKPIKK
;
A
#
# COMPACT_ATOMS: atom_id res chain seq x y z
N MET A 1 -13.96 -14.88 6.88
CA MET A 1 -13.39 -13.68 6.23
C MET A 1 -12.99 -13.98 4.79
N ALA A 2 -13.26 -13.03 3.89
CA ALA A 2 -12.81 -13.17 2.50
C ALA A 2 -11.30 -12.92 2.41
N ARG A 3 -10.62 -13.65 1.52
CA ARG A 3 -9.20 -13.43 1.21
C ARG A 3 -9.07 -12.94 -0.22
N ILE A 4 -8.41 -11.81 -0.39
CA ILE A 4 -8.15 -11.22 -1.71
C ILE A 4 -6.66 -10.86 -1.74
N ALA A 5 -5.96 -11.26 -2.80
CA ALA A 5 -4.50 -11.04 -2.95
C ALA A 5 -3.69 -11.57 -1.76
N GLY A 6 -4.15 -12.65 -1.12
CA GLY A 6 -3.51 -13.25 0.03
C GLY A 6 -3.77 -12.55 1.37
N ILE A 7 -4.63 -11.53 1.37
CA ILE A 7 -4.92 -10.74 2.57
C ILE A 7 -6.34 -11.01 3.05
N ASN A 8 -6.52 -11.18 4.35
CA ASN A 8 -7.84 -11.32 4.97
C ASN A 8 -8.53 -9.96 4.98
N ILE A 9 -9.70 -9.90 4.37
CA ILE A 9 -10.45 -8.66 4.23
C ILE A 9 -11.51 -8.58 5.35
N PRO A 10 -11.63 -7.43 6.05
CA PRO A 10 -12.64 -7.29 7.11
C PRO A 10 -14.07 -7.46 6.59
N ASP A 11 -14.87 -8.29 7.24
CA ASP A 11 -16.25 -8.58 6.83
C ASP A 11 -17.24 -7.47 7.18
N ARG A 12 -16.96 -6.75 8.26
CA ARG A 12 -17.89 -5.75 8.82
C ARG A 12 -17.89 -4.42 8.08
N LYS A 13 -16.87 -4.19 7.25
CA LYS A 13 -16.72 -2.91 6.54
C LYS A 13 -17.38 -2.97 5.16
N HIS A 14 -17.76 -1.80 4.65
CA HIS A 14 -18.22 -1.69 3.28
C HIS A 14 -17.11 -2.17 2.33
N ALA A 15 -17.50 -2.73 1.19
CA ALA A 15 -16.55 -3.30 0.24
C ALA A 15 -15.47 -2.29 -0.18
N VAL A 16 -15.87 -1.05 -0.46
CA VAL A 16 -14.95 0.01 -0.90
C VAL A 16 -13.91 0.35 0.15
N ILE A 17 -14.24 0.23 1.43
CA ILE A 17 -13.30 0.49 2.52
C ILE A 17 -12.48 -0.76 2.83
N ALA A 18 -13.12 -1.92 2.82
CA ALA A 18 -12.48 -3.19 3.18
C ALA A 18 -11.33 -3.53 2.25
N ILE A 19 -11.46 -3.31 0.94
CA ILE A 19 -10.39 -3.63 -0.01
C ILE A 19 -9.18 -2.69 0.10
N THR A 20 -9.31 -1.56 0.79
CA THR A 20 -8.14 -0.70 1.05
C THR A 20 -7.15 -1.32 2.03
N ALA A 21 -7.51 -2.42 2.69
CA ALA A 21 -6.58 -3.20 3.50
C ALA A 21 -5.46 -3.84 2.66
N ILE A 22 -5.66 -3.97 1.35
CA ILE A 22 -4.66 -4.50 0.43
C ILE A 22 -3.64 -3.41 0.14
N TYR A 23 -2.35 -3.73 0.33
CA TYR A 23 -1.27 -2.79 0.03
C TYR A 23 -1.26 -2.47 -1.47
N GLY A 24 -1.39 -1.20 -1.80
CA GLY A 24 -1.46 -0.73 -3.19
C GLY A 24 -2.85 -0.30 -3.62
N ILE A 25 -3.89 -0.55 -2.82
CA ILE A 25 -5.26 -0.13 -3.08
C ILE A 25 -5.65 0.96 -2.09
N GLY A 26 -5.84 2.17 -2.59
CA GLY A 26 -6.36 3.29 -1.80
C GLY A 26 -7.82 3.55 -2.13
N ALA A 27 -8.36 4.67 -1.65
CA ALA A 27 -9.77 5.00 -1.82
C ALA A 27 -10.19 5.11 -3.30
N THR A 28 -9.37 5.73 -4.13
CA THR A 28 -9.68 5.92 -5.55
C THR A 28 -9.73 4.60 -6.31
N ARG A 29 -8.72 3.74 -6.11
CA ARG A 29 -8.68 2.43 -6.75
C ARG A 29 -9.80 1.52 -6.23
N ALA A 30 -10.12 1.64 -4.93
CA ALA A 30 -11.21 0.88 -4.33
C ALA A 30 -12.55 1.21 -4.99
N LYS A 31 -12.82 2.49 -5.22
CA LYS A 31 -14.04 2.92 -5.92
C LYS A 31 -14.09 2.39 -7.35
N ALA A 32 -12.97 2.48 -8.07
CA ALA A 32 -12.88 1.99 -9.45
C ALA A 32 -13.09 0.47 -9.52
N ILE A 33 -12.53 -0.28 -8.58
CA ILE A 33 -12.68 -1.73 -8.50
C ILE A 33 -14.13 -2.12 -8.23
N CYS A 34 -14.77 -1.47 -7.27
CA CYS A 34 -16.17 -1.73 -6.96
C CYS A 34 -17.09 -1.42 -8.14
N ALA A 35 -16.86 -0.30 -8.83
CA ALA A 35 -17.61 0.07 -10.02
C ALA A 35 -17.45 -0.95 -11.14
N ALA A 36 -16.24 -1.40 -11.40
CA ALA A 36 -15.95 -2.40 -12.43
C ALA A 36 -16.55 -3.77 -12.09
N ALA A 37 -16.61 -4.12 -10.82
CA ALA A 37 -17.21 -5.38 -10.36
C ALA A 37 -18.74 -5.32 -10.27
N GLY A 38 -19.34 -4.14 -10.42
CA GLY A 38 -20.79 -3.96 -10.30
C GLY A 38 -21.30 -4.07 -8.88
N ILE A 39 -20.46 -3.78 -7.89
CA ILE A 39 -20.80 -3.85 -6.47
C ILE A 39 -21.02 -2.45 -5.93
N ALA A 40 -22.13 -2.24 -5.21
CA ALA A 40 -22.43 -0.95 -4.58
C ALA A 40 -21.39 -0.66 -3.48
N GLU A 41 -20.99 0.61 -3.38
CA GLU A 41 -19.97 1.03 -2.40
C GLU A 41 -20.40 0.76 -0.95
N SER A 42 -21.70 0.84 -0.68
CA SER A 42 -22.24 0.64 0.66
C SER A 42 -22.47 -0.83 1.03
N THR A 43 -22.21 -1.76 0.12
CA THR A 43 -22.38 -3.20 0.39
C THR A 43 -21.24 -3.69 1.27
N LYS A 44 -21.56 -4.36 2.36
CA LYS A 44 -20.55 -4.95 3.24
C LYS A 44 -20.00 -6.24 2.65
N ILE A 45 -18.77 -6.57 2.97
CA ILE A 45 -18.11 -7.79 2.49
C ILE A 45 -18.91 -9.04 2.88
N SER A 46 -19.47 -9.05 4.09
CA SER A 46 -20.27 -10.17 4.58
C SER A 46 -21.56 -10.42 3.78
N GLU A 47 -22.03 -9.43 3.04
CA GLU A 47 -23.24 -9.53 2.21
C GLU A 47 -22.94 -10.02 0.80
N LEU A 48 -21.67 -10.17 0.43
CA LEU A 48 -21.27 -10.62 -0.89
C LEU A 48 -21.23 -12.14 -0.97
N ASP A 49 -21.66 -12.69 -2.11
CA ASP A 49 -21.54 -14.12 -2.38
C ASP A 49 -20.15 -14.43 -3.00
N GLU A 50 -19.86 -15.71 -3.21
CA GLU A 50 -18.55 -16.13 -3.76
C GLU A 50 -18.31 -15.58 -5.16
N ALA A 51 -19.34 -15.51 -5.99
CA ALA A 51 -19.22 -15.00 -7.36
C ALA A 51 -18.80 -13.53 -7.36
N GLN A 52 -19.39 -12.72 -6.47
CA GLN A 52 -19.03 -11.32 -6.33
C GLN A 52 -17.63 -11.14 -5.79
N ILE A 53 -17.21 -11.96 -4.83
CA ILE A 53 -15.84 -11.93 -4.30
C ILE A 53 -14.83 -12.33 -5.36
N ASP A 54 -15.15 -13.33 -6.20
CA ASP A 54 -14.28 -13.72 -7.30
C ASP A 54 -14.15 -12.61 -8.34
N THR A 55 -15.22 -11.84 -8.59
CA THR A 55 -15.17 -10.68 -9.46
C THR A 55 -14.26 -9.60 -8.89
N LEU A 56 -14.32 -9.37 -7.56
CA LEU A 56 -13.41 -8.45 -6.89
C LEU A 56 -11.97 -8.90 -7.02
N ARG A 57 -11.70 -10.20 -6.84
CA ARG A 57 -10.36 -10.75 -7.00
C ARG A 57 -9.81 -10.52 -8.40
N ALA A 58 -10.64 -10.72 -9.41
CA ALA A 58 -10.25 -10.51 -10.81
C ALA A 58 -9.91 -9.04 -11.07
N GLU A 59 -10.69 -8.11 -10.54
CA GLU A 59 -10.43 -6.68 -10.69
C GLU A 59 -9.17 -6.24 -9.94
N VAL A 60 -8.95 -6.76 -8.74
CA VAL A 60 -7.74 -6.47 -7.94
C VAL A 60 -6.50 -6.99 -8.66
N ALA A 61 -6.61 -8.13 -9.32
CA ALA A 61 -5.48 -8.74 -10.04
C ALA A 61 -4.96 -7.88 -11.20
N LYS A 62 -5.74 -6.91 -11.67
CA LYS A 62 -5.30 -5.97 -12.72
C LYS A 62 -4.30 -4.93 -12.21
N TYR A 63 -4.13 -4.81 -10.90
CA TYR A 63 -3.22 -3.85 -10.27
C TYR A 63 -2.01 -4.59 -9.68
N THR A 64 -0.89 -3.89 -9.61
CA THR A 64 0.28 -4.40 -8.86
C THR A 64 0.05 -4.11 -7.38
N VAL A 65 -0.10 -5.15 -6.58
CA VAL A 65 -0.44 -5.02 -5.16
C VAL A 65 0.42 -5.95 -4.31
N GLU A 66 0.42 -5.72 -3.00
CA GLU A 66 1.06 -6.53 -1.97
C GLU A 66 2.54 -6.82 -2.26
N GLY A 67 2.94 -8.08 -2.23
CA GLY A 67 4.34 -8.48 -2.41
C GLY A 67 4.96 -8.00 -3.71
N ASP A 68 4.21 -8.04 -4.81
CA ASP A 68 4.69 -7.56 -6.11
C ASP A 68 4.94 -6.05 -6.09
N LEU A 69 4.06 -5.29 -5.45
CA LEU A 69 4.24 -3.84 -5.31
C LEU A 69 5.43 -3.52 -4.41
N ARG A 70 5.56 -4.23 -3.29
CA ARG A 70 6.70 -4.04 -2.39
C ARG A 70 8.02 -4.32 -3.08
N ARG A 71 8.06 -5.37 -3.89
CA ARG A 71 9.23 -5.72 -4.69
C ARG A 71 9.54 -4.62 -5.71
N GLU A 72 8.53 -4.11 -6.41
CA GLU A 72 8.69 -3.03 -7.37
C GLU A 72 9.24 -1.76 -6.73
N VAL A 73 8.68 -1.36 -5.59
CA VAL A 73 9.14 -0.18 -4.83
C VAL A 73 10.59 -0.36 -4.40
N SER A 74 10.94 -1.54 -3.86
CA SER A 74 12.30 -1.84 -3.42
C SER A 74 13.28 -1.80 -4.58
N MET A 75 12.91 -2.35 -5.74
CA MET A 75 13.75 -2.33 -6.94
C MET A 75 13.95 -0.92 -7.47
N ASN A 76 12.92 -0.09 -7.43
CA ASN A 76 13.02 1.31 -7.87
C ASN A 76 13.97 2.11 -6.97
N ILE A 77 13.89 1.89 -5.66
CA ILE A 77 14.81 2.53 -4.70
C ILE A 77 16.24 2.04 -4.93
N LYS A 78 16.42 0.74 -5.10
CA LYS A 78 17.75 0.16 -5.37
C LYS A 78 18.35 0.73 -6.65
N ARG A 79 17.54 0.90 -7.68
CA ARG A 79 18.01 1.51 -8.94
C ARG A 79 18.54 2.93 -8.72
N LEU A 80 17.84 3.74 -7.91
CA LEU A 80 18.29 5.09 -7.57
C LEU A 80 19.63 5.05 -6.81
N MET A 81 19.79 4.11 -5.88
CA MET A 81 21.03 3.93 -5.13
C MET A 81 22.17 3.51 -6.06
N ASP A 82 21.92 2.58 -6.98
CA ASP A 82 22.92 2.08 -7.92
C ASP A 82 23.38 3.17 -8.90
N LEU A 83 22.44 4.06 -9.30
CA LEU A 83 22.78 5.20 -10.16
C LEU A 83 23.62 6.26 -9.46
N GLY A 84 23.63 6.26 -8.13
CA GLY A 84 24.39 7.25 -7.36
C GLY A 84 23.83 8.67 -7.43
N CYS A 85 22.56 8.85 -7.84
CA CYS A 85 21.93 10.16 -7.88
C CYS A 85 21.64 10.68 -6.47
N TYR A 86 21.29 11.97 -6.35
CA TYR A 86 21.02 12.57 -5.05
C TYR A 86 19.92 11.82 -4.29
N ARG A 87 18.83 11.47 -4.97
CA ARG A 87 17.73 10.72 -4.35
C ARG A 87 18.22 9.38 -3.80
N GLY A 88 19.06 8.66 -4.55
CA GLY A 88 19.63 7.38 -4.13
C GLY A 88 20.52 7.52 -2.91
N ILE A 89 21.33 8.59 -2.85
CA ILE A 89 22.19 8.87 -1.70
C ILE A 89 21.33 9.11 -0.45
N ARG A 90 20.24 9.85 -0.57
CA ARG A 90 19.33 10.09 0.55
C ARG A 90 18.68 8.79 1.04
N HIS A 91 18.30 7.89 0.14
CA HIS A 91 17.78 6.57 0.52
C HIS A 91 18.84 5.76 1.27
N ARG A 92 20.07 5.76 0.76
CA ARG A 92 21.19 5.02 1.36
C ARG A 92 21.48 5.49 2.79
N ARG A 93 21.35 6.79 3.04
CA ARG A 93 21.61 7.39 4.35
C ARG A 93 20.38 7.47 5.25
N SER A 94 19.23 6.98 4.78
CA SER A 94 17.95 7.04 5.50
C SER A 94 17.56 8.47 5.87
N LEU A 95 17.66 9.36 4.91
CA LEU A 95 17.36 10.78 5.07
C LEU A 95 16.18 11.17 4.17
N PRO A 96 15.43 12.25 4.49
CA PRO A 96 14.36 12.73 3.63
C PRO A 96 14.86 13.10 2.23
N LEU A 97 14.07 12.76 1.20
CA LEU A 97 14.43 12.94 -0.20
C LEU A 97 14.00 14.27 -0.78
N ARG A 98 12.95 14.87 -0.24
CA ARG A 98 12.26 16.00 -0.86
C ARG A 98 12.60 17.36 -0.23
N GLY A 99 13.82 17.50 0.24
CA GLY A 99 14.29 18.78 0.79
C GLY A 99 13.74 19.14 2.16
N GLN A 100 13.20 18.17 2.89
CA GLN A 100 12.71 18.41 4.24
C GLN A 100 13.87 18.73 5.19
N ARG A 101 13.54 19.48 6.23
CA ARG A 101 14.51 19.85 7.25
C ARG A 101 14.97 18.61 8.04
N THR A 102 16.28 18.46 8.21
CA THR A 102 16.86 17.33 8.93
C THR A 102 17.39 17.70 10.31
N LYS A 103 17.56 19.01 10.57
CA LYS A 103 18.17 19.52 11.81
C LYS A 103 17.32 19.19 13.05
N THR A 104 15.99 19.16 12.92
CA THR A 104 15.09 18.97 14.04
C THR A 104 14.36 17.63 13.99
N ASN A 105 13.42 17.47 13.11
CA ASN A 105 12.55 16.30 13.04
C ASN A 105 13.08 15.24 12.04
N ALA A 106 12.29 14.84 11.09
CA ALA A 106 12.61 13.79 10.09
C ALA A 106 12.69 12.39 10.69
N ARG A 107 11.91 12.14 11.75
CA ARG A 107 11.96 10.86 12.47
C ARG A 107 11.44 9.68 11.65
N THR A 108 10.54 9.91 10.72
CA THR A 108 10.01 8.84 9.85
C THR A 108 11.15 8.16 9.08
N ARG A 109 12.10 8.93 8.58
CA ARG A 109 13.24 8.39 7.83
C ARG A 109 14.40 8.01 8.74
N LYS A 110 14.70 8.84 9.74
CA LYS A 110 15.81 8.60 10.65
C LYS A 110 15.50 7.52 11.70
N GLY A 111 14.24 7.27 11.95
CA GLY A 111 13.80 6.40 13.02
C GLY A 111 13.71 7.10 14.37
N PRO A 112 13.29 6.39 15.41
CA PRO A 112 13.19 6.96 16.75
C PRO A 112 14.55 7.42 17.28
N ARG A 113 14.54 8.41 18.16
CA ARG A 113 15.77 8.86 18.82
C ARG A 113 16.31 7.74 19.70
N LYS A 114 17.61 7.53 19.57
CA LYS A 114 18.28 6.54 20.41
C LYS A 114 18.58 7.13 21.79
N PRO A 115 18.37 6.34 22.88
CA PRO A 115 18.75 6.80 24.21
C PRO A 115 20.26 7.08 24.31
N ILE A 116 20.61 8.11 25.07
CA ILE A 116 22.02 8.41 25.32
C ILE A 116 22.52 7.41 26.35
N LYS A 117 23.55 6.66 26.01
CA LYS A 117 24.22 5.77 26.95
C LYS A 117 25.23 6.58 27.79
N LYS A 118 25.09 6.47 29.08
CA LYS A 118 26.06 7.08 30.01
C LYS A 118 27.11 6.07 30.41
#